data_29fbd5d80bc8e26908a033e7ec65145c
#
_entry.id   29fbd5d80bc8e26908a033e7ec65145c
#
_cell.length_a   1.000
_cell.length_b   1.000
_cell.length_c   1.000
_cell.angle_alpha   90.00
_cell.angle_beta   90.00
_cell.angle_gamma   90.00
#
_symmetry.space_group_name_H-M   'P 1'
#
loop_
_entity.id
_entity.type
_entity.pdbx_description
1 polymer ?
#
loop_
_entity_poly.entity_id
_entity_poly.type
_entity_poly.pdbx_seq_one_letter_code
_entity_poly.pdbx_strand_id
1 'polypeptide(L)'
;MNTRKIQPPAVSPLFAILLGLSSIAASADPVFPEPAGADTAGFVPIFDGRTLSNWDADPKYWRVENGMLVGEVTPETLLKANSFAIWRGGAPADFELKVEYRVSADGNSGINYRSSQVPEPAFALKGYQCDIDGAFSWTGQNYEERGRTFLALRGQMTRLTSDAKPAIVASTGEKDALAKFLRGEDWNQVHLIIRGNVLTHLINGHVMCVVVDEDAAARTAAGLIGVQVHVGPPMKIEYRNFLLKVRPPTAGSP
;
A
#
# COMPACT_ATOMS: atom_id res chain seq x y z
N MET A 1 71.99 -53.53 -51.56
CA MET A 1 70.70 -53.17 -52.16
C MET A 1 69.75 -52.90 -51.03
N ASN A 2 69.58 -51.62 -50.71
CA ASN A 2 68.76 -51.19 -49.55
C ASN A 2 67.47 -50.58 -50.09
N THR A 3 66.38 -51.26 -49.90
CA THR A 3 65.05 -50.76 -50.26
C THR A 3 64.45 -50.03 -49.04
N ARG A 4 64.41 -48.72 -49.13
CA ARG A 4 63.66 -47.90 -48.17
C ARG A 4 62.15 -48.05 -48.42
N LYS A 5 61.41 -48.48 -47.42
CA LYS A 5 59.93 -48.42 -47.38
C LYS A 5 59.53 -46.95 -47.01
N ILE A 6 58.75 -46.36 -47.88
CA ILE A 6 58.13 -45.04 -47.64
C ILE A 6 56.84 -45.28 -46.89
N GLN A 7 56.70 -44.67 -45.70
CA GLN A 7 55.44 -44.65 -44.94
C GLN A 7 54.58 -43.50 -45.44
N PRO A 8 53.24 -43.67 -45.56
CA PRO A 8 52.34 -42.56 -45.91
C PRO A 8 52.08 -41.65 -44.70
N PRO A 9 51.71 -40.39 -44.91
CA PRO A 9 51.52 -39.40 -43.82
C PRO A 9 50.23 -39.72 -43.06
N ALA A 10 50.30 -39.51 -41.75
CA ALA A 10 49.17 -39.65 -40.85
C ALA A 10 48.15 -38.49 -41.05
N VAL A 11 46.92 -38.84 -41.27
CA VAL A 11 45.79 -37.93 -41.38
C VAL A 11 45.28 -37.64 -39.97
N SER A 12 45.47 -36.43 -39.47
CA SER A 12 44.87 -35.97 -38.20
C SER A 12 43.37 -35.75 -38.35
N PRO A 13 42.54 -36.22 -37.40
CA PRO A 13 41.13 -35.87 -37.45
C PRO A 13 40.90 -34.46 -36.95
N LEU A 14 40.27 -33.64 -37.79
CA LEU A 14 39.73 -32.33 -37.41
C LEU A 14 38.60 -32.59 -36.40
N PHE A 15 38.82 -32.18 -35.15
CA PHE A 15 37.74 -32.07 -34.14
C PHE A 15 36.94 -30.84 -34.48
N ALA A 16 35.73 -31.00 -35.00
CA ALA A 16 34.75 -29.94 -35.12
C ALA A 16 34.17 -29.66 -33.76
N ILE A 17 34.55 -28.53 -33.14
CA ILE A 17 33.91 -28.04 -31.92
C ILE A 17 32.57 -27.43 -32.33
N LEU A 18 31.48 -28.15 -32.08
CA LEU A 18 30.12 -27.62 -32.13
C LEU A 18 29.96 -26.69 -30.92
N LEU A 19 30.06 -25.35 -31.15
CA LEU A 19 29.59 -24.34 -30.21
C LEU A 19 28.05 -24.42 -30.18
N GLY A 20 27.51 -25.11 -29.17
CA GLY A 20 26.10 -25.02 -28.86
C GLY A 20 25.76 -23.63 -28.37
N LEU A 21 25.13 -22.82 -29.20
CA LEU A 21 24.45 -21.60 -28.80
C LEU A 21 23.25 -21.99 -27.92
N SER A 22 23.46 -22.02 -26.60
CA SER A 22 22.35 -22.04 -25.65
C SER A 22 21.68 -20.68 -25.72
N SER A 23 20.57 -20.60 -26.44
CA SER A 23 19.64 -19.47 -26.35
C SER A 23 19.08 -19.44 -24.93
N ILE A 24 19.58 -18.51 -24.11
CA ILE A 24 18.93 -18.14 -22.86
C ILE A 24 17.62 -17.49 -23.30
N ALA A 25 16.52 -18.24 -23.19
CA ALA A 25 15.19 -17.65 -23.29
C ALA A 25 15.07 -16.63 -22.17
N ALA A 26 15.10 -15.35 -22.51
CA ALA A 26 14.75 -14.29 -21.58
C ALA A 26 13.31 -14.60 -21.14
N SER A 27 13.14 -14.93 -19.86
CA SER A 27 11.84 -15.02 -19.22
C SER A 27 11.23 -13.64 -19.37
N ALA A 28 10.22 -13.49 -20.22
CA ALA A 28 9.44 -12.29 -20.28
C ALA A 28 8.84 -12.07 -18.88
N ASP A 29 9.07 -10.90 -18.30
CA ASP A 29 8.39 -10.53 -17.05
C ASP A 29 6.89 -10.75 -17.24
N PRO A 30 6.20 -11.34 -16.24
CA PRO A 30 4.77 -11.57 -16.36
C PRO A 30 4.07 -10.24 -16.61
N VAL A 31 3.46 -10.10 -17.79
CA VAL A 31 2.60 -8.95 -18.10
C VAL A 31 1.33 -9.15 -17.31
N PHE A 32 1.24 -8.48 -16.15
CA PHE A 32 -0.01 -8.43 -15.40
C PHE A 32 -0.99 -7.55 -16.20
N PRO A 33 -2.23 -8.00 -16.42
CA PRO A 33 -3.23 -7.15 -17.05
C PRO A 33 -3.40 -5.87 -16.22
N GLU A 34 -3.37 -4.71 -16.88
CA GLU A 34 -3.81 -3.46 -16.26
C GLU A 34 -5.16 -3.74 -15.60
N PRO A 35 -5.40 -3.26 -14.35
CA PRO A 35 -6.69 -3.46 -13.69
C PRO A 35 -7.78 -2.97 -14.64
N ALA A 36 -8.69 -3.85 -15.03
CA ALA A 36 -9.82 -3.53 -15.90
C ALA A 36 -10.46 -2.24 -15.39
N GLY A 37 -10.71 -1.28 -16.27
CA GLY A 37 -11.08 0.11 -15.98
C GLY A 37 -11.96 0.19 -14.73
N ALA A 38 -11.52 0.99 -13.78
CA ALA A 38 -11.94 0.93 -12.38
C ALA A 38 -13.45 0.78 -12.25
N ASP A 39 -13.94 -0.40 -11.80
CA ASP A 39 -15.36 -0.55 -11.45
C ASP A 39 -15.67 0.49 -10.37
N THR A 40 -16.32 1.57 -10.79
CA THR A 40 -16.76 2.67 -9.92
C THR A 40 -18.24 2.56 -9.55
N ALA A 41 -18.90 1.48 -9.94
CA ALA A 41 -20.31 1.30 -9.66
C ALA A 41 -20.62 1.34 -8.16
N GLY A 42 -21.44 2.30 -7.75
CA GLY A 42 -21.83 2.56 -6.37
C GLY A 42 -20.78 3.27 -5.53
N PHE A 43 -19.68 3.73 -6.10
CA PHE A 43 -18.75 4.65 -5.45
C PHE A 43 -19.22 6.09 -5.61
N VAL A 44 -19.02 6.89 -4.56
CA VAL A 44 -19.29 8.34 -4.57
C VAL A 44 -18.00 9.09 -4.24
N PRO A 45 -17.71 10.22 -4.89
CA PRO A 45 -16.55 11.03 -4.53
C PRO A 45 -16.79 11.71 -3.17
N ILE A 46 -15.77 11.68 -2.30
CA ILE A 46 -15.76 12.35 -0.99
C ILE A 46 -14.75 13.50 -0.91
N PHE A 47 -14.11 13.83 -2.02
CA PHE A 47 -13.25 14.99 -2.22
C PHE A 47 -13.57 15.62 -3.57
N ASP A 48 -13.78 16.92 -3.59
CA ASP A 48 -14.22 17.67 -4.78
C ASP A 48 -13.08 18.16 -5.69
N GLY A 49 -11.83 17.99 -5.23
CA GLY A 49 -10.63 18.47 -5.94
C GLY A 49 -10.47 20.00 -5.92
N ARG A 50 -11.29 20.74 -5.17
CA ARG A 50 -11.33 22.22 -5.21
C ARG A 50 -11.23 22.84 -3.84
N THR A 51 -11.85 22.22 -2.84
CA THR A 51 -11.98 22.77 -1.49
C THR A 51 -11.73 21.69 -0.44
N LEU A 52 -11.51 22.11 0.81
CA LEU A 52 -11.52 21.24 1.98
C LEU A 52 -12.94 21.05 2.55
N SER A 53 -14.00 21.23 1.74
CA SER A 53 -15.37 21.00 2.19
C SER A 53 -15.52 19.57 2.71
N ASN A 54 -16.05 19.42 3.93
CA ASN A 54 -16.13 18.17 4.68
C ASN A 54 -14.77 17.53 5.03
N TRP A 55 -13.68 18.26 4.93
CA TRP A 55 -12.36 17.87 5.40
C TRP A 55 -11.87 18.85 6.45
N ASP A 56 -11.50 18.34 7.61
CA ASP A 56 -10.97 19.12 8.73
C ASP A 56 -9.48 18.84 8.85
N ALA A 57 -8.66 19.88 8.63
CA ALA A 57 -7.22 19.73 8.50
C ALA A 57 -6.49 20.99 8.97
N ASP A 58 -5.28 20.83 9.52
CA ASP A 58 -4.42 21.96 9.86
C ASP A 58 -3.93 22.66 8.57
N PRO A 59 -4.33 23.93 8.31
CA PRO A 59 -3.94 24.65 7.11
C PRO A 59 -2.43 24.91 7.01
N LYS A 60 -1.70 24.71 8.09
CA LYS A 60 -0.24 24.76 8.07
C LYS A 60 0.39 23.65 7.23
N TYR A 61 -0.27 22.51 7.14
CA TYR A 61 0.25 21.31 6.47
C TYR A 61 -0.58 20.89 5.26
N TRP A 62 -1.89 21.23 5.26
CA TRP A 62 -2.83 20.72 4.27
C TRP A 62 -3.43 21.83 3.42
N ARG A 63 -3.51 21.63 2.12
CA ARG A 63 -4.14 22.55 1.16
C ARG A 63 -4.72 21.77 -0.03
N VAL A 64 -5.54 22.45 -0.81
CA VAL A 64 -5.94 21.94 -2.12
C VAL A 64 -5.12 22.67 -3.17
N GLU A 65 -4.50 21.92 -4.07
CA GLU A 65 -3.65 22.44 -5.13
C GLU A 65 -3.77 21.58 -6.38
N ASN A 66 -4.07 22.17 -7.54
CA ASN A 66 -4.18 21.48 -8.84
C ASN A 66 -5.10 20.23 -8.83
N GLY A 67 -6.22 20.30 -8.12
CA GLY A 67 -7.17 19.18 -8.02
C GLY A 67 -6.81 18.12 -6.99
N MET A 68 -5.76 18.34 -6.21
CA MET A 68 -5.22 17.38 -5.24
C MET A 68 -5.34 17.91 -3.81
N LEU A 69 -5.56 17.00 -2.86
CA LEU A 69 -5.34 17.25 -1.43
C LEU A 69 -3.85 17.05 -1.17
N VAL A 70 -3.14 18.12 -0.85
CA VAL A 70 -1.69 18.14 -0.66
C VAL A 70 -1.37 18.27 0.81
N GLY A 71 -0.62 17.32 1.33
CA GLY A 71 0.01 17.35 2.65
C GLY A 71 1.50 17.61 2.51
N GLU A 72 2.02 18.63 3.20
CA GLU A 72 3.42 19.01 3.09
C GLU A 72 4.00 19.45 4.42
N VAL A 73 5.19 18.93 4.70
CA VAL A 73 6.05 19.33 5.83
C VAL A 73 7.34 19.86 5.27
N THR A 74 7.65 21.13 5.55
CA THR A 74 8.90 21.78 5.14
C THR A 74 9.89 21.81 6.30
N PRO A 75 11.17 22.19 6.08
CA PRO A 75 12.13 22.38 7.17
C PRO A 75 11.63 23.40 8.23
N GLU A 76 10.80 24.37 7.82
CA GLU A 76 10.25 25.43 8.70
C GLU A 76 8.98 24.98 9.44
N THR A 77 8.36 23.89 8.98
CA THR A 77 7.07 23.42 9.50
C THR A 77 7.14 22.03 10.12
N LEU A 78 8.31 21.59 10.58
CA LEU A 78 8.47 20.25 11.16
C LEU A 78 7.42 19.95 12.22
N LEU A 79 6.86 18.75 12.14
CA LEU A 79 5.84 18.25 13.07
C LEU A 79 6.47 17.76 14.38
N LYS A 80 5.72 17.94 15.48
CA LYS A 80 6.02 17.30 16.78
C LYS A 80 5.22 16.01 16.98
N ALA A 81 4.13 15.83 16.22
CA ALA A 81 3.28 14.65 16.21
C ALA A 81 2.58 14.54 14.85
N ASN A 82 2.15 13.33 14.48
CA ASN A 82 1.40 13.10 13.25
C ASN A 82 0.12 13.95 13.21
N SER A 83 -0.16 14.53 12.04
CA SER A 83 -1.34 15.37 11.79
C SER A 83 -2.12 14.83 10.60
N PHE A 84 -3.44 14.93 10.66
CA PHE A 84 -4.35 14.33 9.69
C PHE A 84 -5.27 15.37 9.04
N ALA A 85 -5.53 15.18 7.75
CA ALA A 85 -6.73 15.71 7.12
C ALA A 85 -7.84 14.67 7.34
N ILE A 86 -8.90 15.07 8.05
CA ILE A 86 -9.95 14.19 8.56
C ILE A 86 -11.24 14.44 7.79
N TRP A 87 -11.78 13.42 7.13
CA TRP A 87 -13.06 13.50 6.46
C TRP A 87 -14.22 13.51 7.49
N ARG A 88 -15.11 14.49 7.38
CA ARG A 88 -16.23 14.73 8.29
C ARG A 88 -17.59 14.32 7.71
N GLY A 89 -17.61 13.74 6.51
CA GLY A 89 -18.86 13.33 5.86
C GLY A 89 -19.50 12.07 6.42
N GLY A 90 -18.88 11.42 7.41
CA GLY A 90 -19.44 10.23 8.07
C GLY A 90 -18.41 9.41 8.82
N ALA A 91 -18.90 8.29 9.38
CA ALA A 91 -18.09 7.30 10.12
C ALA A 91 -18.45 5.88 9.65
N PRO A 92 -18.01 5.47 8.44
CA PRO A 92 -18.45 4.21 7.86
C PRO A 92 -17.93 3.00 8.64
N ALA A 93 -18.78 1.96 8.74
CA ALA A 93 -18.45 0.66 9.29
C ALA A 93 -17.89 -0.26 8.21
N ASP A 94 -18.75 -0.73 7.31
CA ASP A 94 -18.40 -1.55 6.16
C ASP A 94 -18.34 -0.68 4.91
N PHE A 95 -17.21 -0.71 4.21
CA PHE A 95 -17.02 0.15 3.06
C PHE A 95 -15.91 -0.37 2.13
N GLU A 96 -15.87 0.22 0.94
CA GLU A 96 -14.71 0.21 0.06
C GLU A 96 -14.27 1.66 -0.16
N LEU A 97 -12.96 1.91 -0.12
CA LEU A 97 -12.37 3.22 -0.38
C LEU A 97 -11.26 3.08 -1.40
N LYS A 98 -11.37 3.78 -2.52
CA LYS A 98 -10.30 3.93 -3.51
C LYS A 98 -9.74 5.32 -3.41
N VAL A 99 -8.40 5.44 -3.38
CA VAL A 99 -7.70 6.72 -3.30
C VAL A 99 -6.42 6.61 -4.12
N GLU A 100 -6.13 7.60 -4.94
CA GLU A 100 -4.83 7.71 -5.58
C GLU A 100 -3.91 8.60 -4.77
N TYR A 101 -2.64 8.19 -4.64
CA TYR A 101 -1.62 8.94 -3.92
C TYR A 101 -0.29 8.97 -4.69
N ARG A 102 0.48 10.01 -4.41
CA ARG A 102 1.89 10.14 -4.80
C ARG A 102 2.67 10.75 -3.63
N VAL A 103 3.79 10.14 -3.24
CA VAL A 103 4.57 10.54 -2.06
C VAL A 103 6.02 10.78 -2.45
N SER A 104 6.67 11.77 -1.84
CA SER A 104 8.11 12.01 -1.97
C SER A 104 8.94 10.84 -1.45
N ALA A 105 10.16 10.65 -1.97
CA ALA A 105 11.02 9.51 -1.65
C ALA A 105 11.23 9.29 -0.13
N ASP A 106 11.41 10.37 0.63
CA ASP A 106 11.58 10.32 2.09
C ASP A 106 10.26 10.50 2.87
N GLY A 107 9.12 10.57 2.14
CA GLY A 107 7.83 10.81 2.74
C GLY A 107 7.27 9.60 3.47
N ASN A 108 6.53 9.86 4.55
CA ASN A 108 5.77 8.88 5.29
C ASN A 108 4.35 9.41 5.54
N SER A 109 3.36 8.58 5.28
CA SER A 109 1.95 8.91 5.32
C SER A 109 1.11 7.65 5.58
N GLY A 110 -0.19 7.76 5.48
CA GLY A 110 -1.12 6.64 5.60
C GLY A 110 -2.56 7.07 5.46
N ILE A 111 -3.43 6.11 5.20
CA ILE A 111 -4.87 6.30 5.17
C ILE A 111 -5.45 5.63 6.40
N ASN A 112 -5.90 6.46 7.36
CA ASN A 112 -6.59 6.01 8.56
C ASN A 112 -8.06 5.75 8.27
N TYR A 113 -8.60 4.73 8.93
CA TYR A 113 -10.01 4.39 8.83
C TYR A 113 -10.53 3.75 10.13
N ARG A 114 -11.86 3.75 10.30
CA ARG A 114 -12.51 3.36 11.56
C ARG A 114 -11.81 4.00 12.77
N SER A 115 -11.39 5.25 12.61
CA SER A 115 -10.57 5.96 13.59
C SER A 115 -11.42 6.87 14.47
N SER A 116 -10.94 7.13 15.66
CA SER A 116 -11.42 8.18 16.55
C SER A 116 -10.43 9.33 16.59
N GLN A 117 -10.93 10.56 16.69
CA GLN A 117 -10.07 11.72 16.95
C GLN A 117 -9.70 11.73 18.43
N VAL A 118 -8.42 11.97 18.71
CA VAL A 118 -7.95 12.18 20.09
C VAL A 118 -8.02 13.68 20.43
N PRO A 119 -8.24 14.04 21.70
CA PRO A 119 -8.33 15.46 22.07
C PRO A 119 -7.04 16.24 21.80
N GLU A 120 -5.89 15.62 22.08
CA GLU A 120 -4.55 16.23 21.90
C GLU A 120 -3.55 15.19 21.35
N PRO A 121 -2.70 15.58 20.40
CA PRO A 121 -2.70 16.90 19.73
C PRO A 121 -3.88 17.06 18.77
N ALA A 122 -4.20 18.32 18.41
CA ALA A 122 -5.23 18.62 17.43
C ALA A 122 -4.96 17.87 16.10
N PHE A 123 -6.01 17.53 15.39
CA PHE A 123 -5.96 16.78 14.12
C PHE A 123 -5.25 15.41 14.22
N ALA A 124 -5.21 14.80 15.39
CA ALA A 124 -4.66 13.44 15.56
C ALA A 124 -5.76 12.38 15.59
N LEU A 125 -5.48 11.26 14.97
CA LEU A 125 -6.36 10.08 14.92
C LEU A 125 -5.74 8.90 15.68
N LYS A 126 -6.62 8.01 16.13
CA LYS A 126 -6.33 6.69 16.67
C LYS A 126 -7.19 5.67 15.92
N GLY A 127 -6.60 4.63 15.35
CA GLY A 127 -7.32 3.57 14.62
C GLY A 127 -6.48 2.90 13.56
N TYR A 128 -7.10 2.08 12.71
CA TYR A 128 -6.41 1.35 11.65
C TYR A 128 -5.86 2.28 10.59
N GLN A 129 -4.70 1.91 10.02
CA GLN A 129 -4.02 2.67 8.99
C GLN A 129 -3.47 1.74 7.90
N CYS A 130 -3.70 2.09 6.66
CA CYS A 130 -2.94 1.59 5.53
C CYS A 130 -1.71 2.47 5.37
N ASP A 131 -0.54 1.96 5.72
CA ASP A 131 0.71 2.72 5.66
C ASP A 131 1.14 3.02 4.23
N ILE A 132 1.76 4.19 4.05
CA ILE A 132 2.32 4.68 2.80
C ILE A 132 3.66 5.33 3.11
N ASP A 133 4.74 4.89 2.44
CA ASP A 133 6.05 5.53 2.53
C ASP A 133 6.78 5.50 1.19
N GLY A 134 7.60 6.51 0.92
CA GLY A 134 8.33 6.64 -0.35
C GLY A 134 9.45 5.61 -0.52
N ALA A 135 10.01 5.12 0.58
CA ALA A 135 11.03 4.07 0.59
C ALA A 135 10.45 2.65 0.42
N PHE A 136 9.13 2.48 0.42
CA PHE A 136 8.40 1.20 0.33
C PHE A 136 8.74 0.20 1.44
N SER A 137 9.23 0.66 2.56
CA SER A 137 9.52 -0.19 3.72
C SER A 137 8.26 -0.69 4.39
N TRP A 138 7.24 0.17 4.47
CA TRP A 138 6.00 -0.02 5.22
C TRP A 138 4.74 -0.01 4.34
N THR A 139 4.82 0.50 3.12
CA THR A 139 3.68 0.68 2.22
C THR A 139 2.86 -0.59 2.06
N GLY A 140 1.55 -0.48 2.30
CA GLY A 140 0.56 -1.54 2.14
C GLY A 140 0.31 -2.40 3.37
N GLN A 141 1.11 -2.26 4.45
CA GLN A 141 0.83 -2.94 5.71
C GLN A 141 -0.35 -2.32 6.46
N ASN A 142 -0.87 -3.05 7.45
CA ASN A 142 -1.89 -2.56 8.37
C ASN A 142 -1.24 -2.23 9.71
N TYR A 143 -1.28 -0.95 10.07
CA TYR A 143 -0.82 -0.41 11.33
C TYR A 143 -2.01 0.14 12.12
N GLU A 144 -2.00 0.07 13.42
CA GLU A 144 -3.00 0.73 14.25
C GLU A 144 -2.37 1.93 14.95
N GLU A 145 -2.63 3.11 14.42
CA GLU A 145 -2.14 4.39 14.93
C GLU A 145 -2.60 4.60 16.37
N ARG A 146 -1.68 4.86 17.28
CA ARG A 146 -1.93 5.02 18.73
C ARG A 146 -2.63 3.83 19.39
N GLY A 147 -2.49 2.63 18.80
CA GLY A 147 -3.12 1.40 19.25
C GLY A 147 -2.12 0.24 19.35
N ARG A 148 -2.51 -0.91 18.80
CA ARG A 148 -1.75 -2.18 18.87
C ARG A 148 -0.54 -2.21 17.90
N THR A 149 -0.29 -1.15 17.12
CA THR A 149 0.81 -1.01 16.17
C THR A 149 0.70 -1.93 14.94
N PHE A 150 1.67 -2.77 14.65
CA PHE A 150 1.68 -3.61 13.45
C PHE A 150 0.71 -4.77 13.57
N LEU A 151 -0.39 -4.71 12.81
CA LEU A 151 -1.42 -5.76 12.78
C LEU A 151 -1.13 -6.80 11.69
N ALA A 152 -0.65 -6.37 10.52
CA ALA A 152 -0.15 -7.24 9.45
C ALA A 152 0.90 -6.49 8.62
N LEU A 153 2.04 -7.10 8.38
CA LEU A 153 3.03 -6.58 7.43
C LEU A 153 2.61 -6.89 6.00
N ARG A 154 3.18 -6.17 5.02
CA ARG A 154 3.00 -6.51 3.60
C ARG A 154 3.39 -7.96 3.34
N GLY A 155 2.52 -8.71 2.65
CA GLY A 155 2.67 -10.12 2.40
C GLY A 155 1.97 -11.04 3.40
N GLN A 156 1.38 -10.49 4.47
CA GLN A 156 0.78 -11.29 5.54
C GLN A 156 -0.74 -11.25 5.52
N MET A 157 -1.35 -12.40 5.84
CA MET A 157 -2.69 -12.49 6.38
C MET A 157 -2.58 -12.87 7.85
N THR A 158 -3.15 -12.04 8.72
CA THR A 158 -3.07 -12.23 10.17
C THR A 158 -4.45 -12.39 10.79
N ARG A 159 -4.47 -13.06 11.94
CA ARG A 159 -5.61 -13.18 12.84
C ARG A 159 -5.25 -12.58 14.19
N LEU A 160 -6.10 -11.72 14.71
CA LEU A 160 -5.95 -11.07 16.00
C LEU A 160 -7.03 -11.61 16.95
N THR A 161 -6.60 -12.05 18.13
CA THR A 161 -7.47 -12.41 19.23
C THR A 161 -7.09 -11.57 20.46
N SER A 162 -7.94 -11.52 21.48
CA SER A 162 -7.64 -10.82 22.72
C SER A 162 -6.32 -11.34 23.30
N ASP A 163 -5.50 -10.42 23.82
CA ASP A 163 -4.23 -10.70 24.53
C ASP A 163 -3.12 -11.39 23.73
N ALA A 164 -3.29 -11.54 22.41
CA ALA A 164 -2.31 -12.21 21.57
C ALA A 164 -1.64 -11.25 20.57
N LYS A 165 -0.36 -11.51 20.25
CA LYS A 165 0.28 -10.89 19.09
C LYS A 165 -0.42 -11.37 17.81
N PRO A 166 -0.41 -10.56 16.72
CA PRO A 166 -0.94 -10.99 15.43
C PRO A 166 -0.37 -12.35 15.01
N ALA A 167 -1.24 -13.35 14.80
CA ALA A 167 -0.85 -14.66 14.31
C ALA A 167 -0.91 -14.65 12.79
N ILE A 168 0.20 -14.95 12.11
CA ILE A 168 0.23 -15.12 10.64
C ILE A 168 -0.47 -16.43 10.32
N VAL A 169 -1.57 -16.37 9.56
CA VAL A 169 -2.38 -17.53 9.18
C VAL A 169 -2.24 -17.90 7.70
N ALA A 170 -1.82 -16.96 6.86
CA ALA A 170 -1.53 -17.18 5.45
C ALA A 170 -0.59 -16.09 4.91
N SER A 171 -0.12 -16.25 3.67
CA SER A 171 0.63 -15.24 2.93
C SER A 171 -0.19 -14.72 1.76
N THR A 172 -0.09 -13.42 1.46
CA THR A 172 -0.61 -12.80 0.23
C THR A 172 0.46 -12.70 -0.86
N GLY A 173 1.70 -13.09 -0.54
CA GLY A 173 2.88 -13.03 -1.40
C GLY A 173 4.13 -12.62 -0.63
N GLU A 174 5.27 -12.77 -1.26
CA GLU A 174 6.54 -12.31 -0.67
C GLU A 174 6.60 -10.78 -0.64
N LYS A 175 7.07 -10.21 0.50
CA LYS A 175 7.13 -8.77 0.75
C LYS A 175 7.79 -7.99 -0.39
N ASP A 176 8.96 -8.46 -0.87
CA ASP A 176 9.74 -7.78 -1.90
C ASP A 176 9.15 -7.97 -3.30
N ALA A 177 8.47 -9.10 -3.54
CA ALA A 177 7.74 -9.31 -4.79
C ALA A 177 6.55 -8.36 -4.89
N LEU A 178 5.80 -8.16 -3.79
CA LEU A 178 4.69 -7.21 -3.72
C LEU A 178 5.18 -5.75 -3.85
N ALA A 179 6.39 -5.43 -3.36
CA ALA A 179 6.95 -4.10 -3.51
C ALA A 179 7.17 -3.68 -4.97
N LYS A 180 7.37 -4.64 -5.88
CA LYS A 180 7.57 -4.37 -7.32
C LYS A 180 6.32 -3.78 -8.01
N PHE A 181 5.15 -3.89 -7.39
CA PHE A 181 3.92 -3.28 -7.90
C PHE A 181 3.74 -1.82 -7.44
N LEU A 182 4.60 -1.31 -6.53
CA LEU A 182 4.58 0.06 -6.08
C LEU A 182 5.37 0.94 -7.06
N ARG A 183 4.86 2.17 -7.28
CA ARG A 183 5.45 3.15 -8.21
C ARG A 183 6.08 4.29 -7.41
N GLY A 184 7.39 4.44 -7.49
CA GLY A 184 8.15 5.49 -6.79
C GLY A 184 7.83 6.87 -7.36
N GLU A 185 7.49 7.82 -6.49
CA GLU A 185 7.18 9.21 -6.85
C GLU A 185 6.15 9.38 -7.98
N ASP A 186 5.36 8.33 -8.25
CA ASP A 186 4.29 8.30 -9.23
C ASP A 186 2.97 7.87 -8.57
N TRP A 187 1.87 7.96 -9.31
CA TRP A 187 0.54 7.67 -8.80
C TRP A 187 0.34 6.17 -8.53
N ASN A 188 -0.01 5.87 -7.29
CA ASN A 188 -0.46 4.58 -6.84
C ASN A 188 -1.92 4.66 -6.42
N GLN A 189 -2.68 3.58 -6.58
CA GLN A 189 -4.05 3.49 -6.09
C GLN A 189 -4.11 2.55 -4.87
N VAL A 190 -4.53 3.07 -3.74
CA VAL A 190 -4.99 2.26 -2.61
C VAL A 190 -6.45 1.86 -2.84
N HIS A 191 -6.79 0.60 -2.56
CA HIS A 191 -8.16 0.13 -2.45
C HIS A 191 -8.32 -0.60 -1.11
N LEU A 192 -9.03 0.01 -0.18
CA LEU A 192 -9.40 -0.61 1.08
C LEU A 192 -10.73 -1.32 0.92
N ILE A 193 -10.79 -2.59 1.34
CA ILE A 193 -12.03 -3.38 1.42
C ILE A 193 -12.22 -3.79 2.87
N ILE A 194 -13.16 -3.14 3.55
CA ILE A 194 -13.38 -3.27 4.98
C ILE A 194 -14.78 -3.86 5.21
N ARG A 195 -14.83 -5.08 5.77
CA ARG A 195 -16.04 -5.85 5.94
C ARG A 195 -16.07 -6.57 7.28
N GLY A 196 -17.00 -6.22 8.16
CA GLY A 196 -17.05 -6.78 9.50
C GLY A 196 -15.71 -6.65 10.20
N ASN A 197 -15.09 -7.77 10.55
CA ASN A 197 -13.76 -7.82 11.16
C ASN A 197 -12.62 -8.16 10.18
N VAL A 198 -12.89 -8.17 8.87
CA VAL A 198 -11.89 -8.42 7.83
C VAL A 198 -11.48 -7.11 7.17
N LEU A 199 -10.20 -6.80 7.23
CA LEU A 199 -9.58 -5.57 6.73
C LEU A 199 -8.58 -5.96 5.65
N THR A 200 -8.87 -5.59 4.39
CA THR A 200 -8.01 -5.92 3.25
C THR A 200 -7.46 -4.65 2.63
N HIS A 201 -6.14 -4.58 2.49
CA HIS A 201 -5.43 -3.51 1.80
C HIS A 201 -4.94 -3.99 0.45
N LEU A 202 -5.30 -3.27 -0.61
CA LEU A 202 -4.74 -3.47 -1.94
C LEU A 202 -4.04 -2.18 -2.38
N ILE A 203 -2.94 -2.34 -3.13
CA ILE A 203 -2.29 -1.24 -3.86
C ILE A 203 -2.07 -1.69 -5.29
N ASN A 204 -2.46 -0.85 -6.26
CA ASN A 204 -2.39 -1.12 -7.69
C ASN A 204 -3.01 -2.48 -8.07
N GLY A 205 -4.13 -2.86 -7.42
CA GLY A 205 -4.85 -4.11 -7.67
C GLY A 205 -4.28 -5.35 -6.97
N HIS A 206 -3.17 -5.24 -6.23
CA HIS A 206 -2.53 -6.35 -5.53
C HIS A 206 -2.84 -6.32 -4.04
N VAL A 207 -3.23 -7.46 -3.48
CA VAL A 207 -3.48 -7.60 -2.03
C VAL A 207 -2.14 -7.50 -1.29
N MET A 208 -1.98 -6.44 -0.50
CA MET A 208 -0.78 -6.18 0.28
C MET A 208 -0.82 -6.88 1.64
N CYS A 209 -1.97 -6.81 2.33
CA CYS A 209 -2.18 -7.53 3.57
C CYS A 209 -3.66 -7.76 3.85
N VAL A 210 -3.95 -8.70 4.75
CA VAL A 210 -5.29 -8.97 5.27
C VAL A 210 -5.19 -9.13 6.79
N VAL A 211 -6.11 -8.46 7.51
CA VAL A 211 -6.28 -8.64 8.96
C VAL A 211 -7.66 -9.20 9.22
N VAL A 212 -7.74 -10.29 10.00
CA VAL A 212 -8.99 -10.79 10.60
C VAL A 212 -8.95 -10.43 12.09
N ASP A 213 -9.62 -9.35 12.46
CA ASP A 213 -9.60 -8.82 13.82
C ASP A 213 -10.74 -9.39 14.66
N GLU A 214 -10.45 -10.43 15.42
CA GLU A 214 -11.40 -11.08 16.34
C GLU A 214 -11.30 -10.56 17.78
N ASP A 215 -10.42 -9.59 18.03
CA ASP A 215 -10.31 -8.94 19.34
C ASP A 215 -11.49 -7.98 19.54
N ALA A 216 -12.59 -8.51 20.05
CA ALA A 216 -13.83 -7.75 20.27
C ALA A 216 -13.66 -6.58 21.25
N ALA A 217 -12.64 -6.62 22.13
CA ALA A 217 -12.39 -5.56 23.10
C ALA A 217 -11.62 -4.38 22.51
N ALA A 218 -10.72 -4.65 21.56
CA ALA A 218 -9.83 -3.63 20.99
C ALA A 218 -10.25 -3.17 19.59
N ARG A 219 -10.93 -4.01 18.80
CA ARG A 219 -11.35 -3.66 17.44
C ARG A 219 -12.33 -2.50 17.41
N THR A 220 -12.21 -1.66 16.38
CA THR A 220 -13.16 -0.59 16.10
C THR A 220 -14.04 -0.97 14.91
N ALA A 221 -15.38 -0.95 15.12
CA ALA A 221 -16.33 -1.38 14.09
C ALA A 221 -16.68 -0.28 13.07
N ALA A 222 -16.55 0.99 13.43
CA ALA A 222 -16.84 2.15 12.58
C ALA A 222 -16.01 3.35 13.04
N GLY A 223 -15.86 4.36 12.21
CA GLY A 223 -15.15 5.58 12.61
C GLY A 223 -14.71 6.44 11.43
N LEU A 224 -13.94 7.46 11.75
CA LEU A 224 -13.49 8.47 10.81
C LEU A 224 -12.49 7.90 9.78
N ILE A 225 -12.43 8.57 8.62
CA ILE A 225 -11.40 8.40 7.60
C ILE A 225 -10.51 9.65 7.66
N GLY A 226 -9.20 9.46 7.51
CA GLY A 226 -8.24 10.57 7.41
C GLY A 226 -6.96 10.16 6.72
N VAL A 227 -6.20 11.15 6.25
CA VAL A 227 -4.89 10.96 5.63
C VAL A 227 -3.83 11.72 6.39
N GLN A 228 -2.63 11.16 6.49
CA GLN A 228 -1.58 11.58 7.41
C GLN A 228 -0.47 12.39 6.74
N VAL A 229 0.07 13.40 7.45
CA VAL A 229 1.46 13.82 7.35
C VAL A 229 2.20 13.37 8.61
N HIS A 230 3.34 12.71 8.42
CA HIS A 230 4.06 12.04 9.49
C HIS A 230 5.16 12.91 10.09
N VAL A 231 5.37 12.76 11.40
CA VAL A 231 6.53 13.36 12.07
C VAL A 231 7.83 12.77 11.51
N GLY A 232 8.78 13.63 11.12
CA GLY A 232 10.02 13.18 10.52
C GLY A 232 10.68 14.24 9.65
N PRO A 233 11.42 13.84 8.62
CA PRO A 233 12.03 14.77 7.67
C PRO A 233 10.94 15.52 6.88
N PRO A 234 11.33 16.61 6.18
CA PRO A 234 10.46 17.25 5.20
C PRO A 234 9.90 16.25 4.20
N MET A 235 8.61 16.37 3.89
CA MET A 235 7.90 15.44 3.02
C MET A 235 6.77 16.11 2.26
N LYS A 236 6.38 15.51 1.15
CA LYS A 236 5.16 15.87 0.43
C LYS A 236 4.38 14.61 0.07
N ILE A 237 3.07 14.65 0.30
CA ILE A 237 2.10 13.65 -0.15
C ILE A 237 0.98 14.36 -0.90
N GLU A 238 0.54 13.76 -1.98
CA GLU A 238 -0.56 14.24 -2.80
C GLU A 238 -1.59 13.13 -2.93
N TYR A 239 -2.86 13.48 -2.71
CA TYR A 239 -3.99 12.58 -2.85
C TYR A 239 -5.02 13.12 -3.83
N ARG A 240 -5.69 12.23 -4.57
CA ARG A 240 -6.82 12.57 -5.44
C ARG A 240 -7.78 11.39 -5.57
N ASN A 241 -8.91 11.60 -6.23
CA ASN A 241 -9.85 10.54 -6.60
C ASN A 241 -10.30 9.69 -5.40
N PHE A 242 -10.68 10.37 -4.29
CA PHE A 242 -11.28 9.69 -3.14
C PHE A 242 -12.68 9.20 -3.50
N LEU A 243 -12.84 7.91 -3.68
CA LEU A 243 -14.09 7.24 -4.04
C LEU A 243 -14.50 6.30 -2.91
N LEU A 244 -15.61 6.59 -2.25
CA LEU A 244 -16.14 5.81 -1.14
C LEU A 244 -17.42 5.06 -1.55
N LYS A 245 -17.48 3.78 -1.20
CA LYS A 245 -18.69 2.95 -1.33
C LYS A 245 -19.04 2.36 0.02
N VAL A 246 -20.01 2.96 0.69
CA VAL A 246 -20.53 2.43 1.97
C VAL A 246 -21.35 1.17 1.68
N ARG A 247 -21.17 0.16 2.49
CA ARG A 247 -21.90 -1.11 2.40
C ARG A 247 -22.85 -1.25 3.58
N PRO A 248 -24.01 -1.90 3.39
CA PRO A 248 -24.81 -2.29 4.53
C PRO A 248 -23.98 -3.15 5.50
N PRO A 249 -24.18 -3.03 6.82
CA PRO A 249 -23.53 -3.90 7.79
C PRO A 249 -23.72 -5.36 7.43
N THR A 250 -22.67 -6.16 7.61
CA THR A 250 -22.78 -7.61 7.41
C THR A 250 -23.72 -8.17 8.48
N ALA A 251 -24.78 -8.86 8.08
CA ALA A 251 -25.70 -9.49 9.04
C ALA A 251 -24.91 -10.44 9.95
N GLY A 252 -24.98 -10.20 11.28
CA GLY A 252 -24.26 -11.01 12.27
C GLY A 252 -22.93 -10.43 12.73
N SER A 253 -22.53 -9.22 12.34
CA SER A 253 -21.42 -8.51 13.00
C SER A 253 -21.96 -7.92 14.30
N PRO A 254 -21.45 -8.36 15.48
CA PRO A 254 -21.81 -7.77 16.77
C PRO A 254 -21.20 -6.39 16.92
#